data_8ec2fd12bdd754919c43319247fac0f0
#
_entry.id   8ec2fd12bdd754919c43319247fac0f0
#
_cell.length_a   1.000
_cell.length_b   1.000
_cell.length_c   1.000
_cell.angle_alpha   90.00
_cell.angle_beta   90.00
_cell.angle_gamma   90.00
#
_symmetry.space_group_name_H-M   'P 1'
#
loop_
_entity.id
_entity.type
_entity.pdbx_description
1 polymer ?
#
loop_
_entity_poly.entity_id
_entity_poly.type
_entity_poly.pdbx_seq_one_letter_code
_entity_poly.pdbx_strand_id
1 'polypeptide(L)'
;MQILIAKDGKVVYDKSFGTQDKYSSKKVKWTDLYDVASVTKVTATLPLLMLAVGENKINLEQTLGEIDAAAKNSNKSNLKIREILAHQAGLKPWIGFYNETVNVKNARLYLDYYARKQDAERQIKVTDNIFVINTIKDTIYEDIYKSPLGRKSYEYSDLGYYIFKQKLE
;
A
#
# COMPACT_ATOMS: atom_id res chain seq x y z
N MET A 1 2.28 21.70 -10.09
CA MET A 1 0.97 21.04 -10.31
C MET A 1 0.75 20.87 -11.79
N GLN A 2 0.17 19.74 -12.21
CA GLN A 2 -0.30 19.52 -13.58
C GLN A 2 -1.83 19.43 -13.56
N ILE A 3 -2.48 19.96 -14.56
CA ILE A 3 -3.94 19.89 -14.73
C ILE A 3 -4.24 19.43 -16.16
N LEU A 4 -4.92 18.28 -16.26
CA LEU A 4 -5.47 17.78 -17.52
C LEU A 4 -6.98 17.66 -17.39
N ILE A 5 -7.72 18.22 -18.33
CA ILE A 5 -9.18 18.10 -18.40
C ILE A 5 -9.54 17.50 -19.75
N ALA A 6 -10.30 16.42 -19.73
CA ALA A 6 -10.83 15.79 -20.93
C ALA A 6 -12.36 15.76 -20.89
N LYS A 7 -12.99 15.96 -22.05
CA LYS A 7 -14.43 15.84 -22.25
C LYS A 7 -14.70 15.09 -23.55
N ASP A 8 -15.62 14.14 -23.50
CA ASP A 8 -16.02 13.33 -24.67
C ASP A 8 -14.81 12.69 -25.40
N GLY A 9 -13.83 12.17 -24.61
CA GLY A 9 -12.61 11.55 -25.13
C GLY A 9 -11.57 12.54 -25.70
N LYS A 10 -11.78 13.84 -25.60
CA LYS A 10 -10.84 14.87 -26.09
C LYS A 10 -10.28 15.68 -24.94
N VAL A 11 -8.95 15.89 -24.96
CA VAL A 11 -8.29 16.80 -24.02
C VAL A 11 -8.64 18.23 -24.39
N VAL A 12 -9.29 18.96 -23.48
CA VAL A 12 -9.71 20.36 -23.67
C VAL A 12 -8.81 21.33 -22.90
N TYR A 13 -8.01 20.81 -21.96
CA TYR A 13 -7.06 21.61 -21.19
C TYR A 13 -5.91 20.71 -20.71
N ASP A 14 -4.66 21.16 -20.89
CA ASP A 14 -3.47 20.50 -20.37
C ASP A 14 -2.41 21.57 -20.08
N LYS A 15 -2.12 21.79 -18.79
CA LYS A 15 -1.11 22.78 -18.36
C LYS A 15 -0.39 22.38 -17.09
N SER A 16 0.87 22.80 -17.01
CA SER A 16 1.73 22.69 -15.83
C SER A 16 1.94 24.04 -15.18
N PHE A 17 1.94 24.08 -13.82
CA PHE A 17 2.03 25.30 -13.04
C PHE A 17 3.01 25.15 -11.87
N GLY A 18 3.68 26.26 -11.52
CA GLY A 18 4.51 26.38 -10.33
C GLY A 18 5.84 25.64 -10.41
N THR A 19 6.42 25.39 -9.24
CA THR A 19 7.71 24.70 -9.05
C THR A 19 7.50 23.34 -8.39
N GLN A 20 8.51 22.44 -8.47
CA GLN A 20 8.44 21.07 -7.94
C GLN A 20 8.22 21.06 -6.43
N ASP A 21 8.83 22.01 -5.71
CA ASP A 21 8.59 22.27 -4.30
C ASP A 21 8.74 23.78 -4.00
N LYS A 22 8.44 24.19 -2.76
CA LYS A 22 8.44 25.62 -2.39
C LYS A 22 9.84 26.26 -2.34
N TYR A 23 10.89 25.45 -2.32
CA TYR A 23 12.27 25.92 -2.24
C TYR A 23 13.01 25.78 -3.57
N SER A 24 12.40 25.09 -4.53
CA SER A 24 12.99 24.82 -5.86
C SER A 24 12.63 25.93 -6.86
N SER A 25 13.62 26.32 -7.66
CA SER A 25 13.38 27.12 -8.88
C SER A 25 12.96 26.26 -10.08
N LYS A 26 13.01 24.92 -9.95
CA LYS A 26 12.71 23.99 -11.04
C LYS A 26 11.21 23.96 -11.29
N LYS A 27 10.80 24.42 -12.46
CA LYS A 27 9.39 24.45 -12.86
C LYS A 27 8.85 23.04 -13.09
N VAL A 28 7.58 22.85 -12.74
CA VAL A 28 6.83 21.63 -13.07
C VAL A 28 6.69 21.51 -14.59
N LYS A 29 6.99 20.30 -15.10
CA LYS A 29 6.86 19.94 -16.50
C LYS A 29 5.73 18.91 -16.67
N TRP A 30 5.14 18.83 -17.86
CA TRP A 30 4.12 17.82 -18.17
C TRP A 30 4.65 16.38 -18.11
N THR A 31 5.97 16.19 -18.16
CA THR A 31 6.65 14.89 -18.02
C THR A 31 7.00 14.51 -16.59
N ASP A 32 6.72 15.38 -15.60
CA ASP A 32 7.01 15.05 -14.21
C ASP A 32 6.07 13.95 -13.72
N LEU A 33 6.63 13.01 -12.97
CA LEU A 33 5.90 11.91 -12.35
C LEU A 33 5.51 12.31 -10.93
N TYR A 34 4.32 11.88 -10.51
CA TYR A 34 3.79 12.08 -9.17
C TYR A 34 3.55 10.75 -8.50
N ASP A 35 3.86 10.68 -7.21
CA ASP A 35 3.33 9.62 -6.37
C ASP A 35 1.82 9.80 -6.24
N VAL A 36 1.08 8.83 -6.72
CA VAL A 36 -0.39 8.86 -6.72
C VAL A 36 -0.98 8.28 -5.43
N ALA A 37 -0.13 7.88 -4.49
CA ALA A 37 -0.52 7.38 -3.16
C ALA A 37 -1.71 6.39 -3.23
N SER A 38 -2.79 6.67 -2.52
CA SER A 38 -3.96 5.79 -2.45
C SER A 38 -4.78 5.67 -3.74
N VAL A 39 -4.54 6.50 -4.75
CA VAL A 39 -5.12 6.26 -6.09
C VAL A 39 -4.67 4.91 -6.64
N THR A 40 -3.49 4.41 -6.23
CA THR A 40 -3.00 3.06 -6.53
C THR A 40 -4.02 1.96 -6.18
N LYS A 41 -4.78 2.12 -5.09
CA LYS A 41 -5.82 1.14 -4.69
C LYS A 41 -6.86 0.93 -5.79
N VAL A 42 -7.30 2.02 -6.42
CA VAL A 42 -8.37 1.98 -7.43
C VAL A 42 -7.85 1.83 -8.86
N THR A 43 -6.57 2.12 -9.11
CA THR A 43 -5.98 2.00 -10.45
C THR A 43 -5.18 0.72 -10.66
N ALA A 44 -4.75 0.04 -9.60
CA ALA A 44 -3.98 -1.20 -9.68
C ALA A 44 -4.66 -2.36 -8.94
N THR A 45 -4.81 -2.29 -7.61
CA THR A 45 -5.29 -3.43 -6.81
C THR A 45 -6.74 -3.78 -7.13
N LEU A 46 -7.64 -2.80 -7.17
CA LEU A 46 -9.06 -3.04 -7.39
C LEU A 46 -9.36 -3.64 -8.79
N PRO A 47 -8.78 -3.16 -9.90
CA PRO A 47 -8.99 -3.78 -11.21
C PRO A 47 -8.55 -5.24 -11.27
N LEU A 48 -7.44 -5.61 -10.63
CA LEU A 48 -6.99 -7.01 -10.56
C LEU A 48 -7.94 -7.87 -9.73
N LEU A 49 -8.46 -7.34 -8.63
CA LEU A 49 -9.50 -8.04 -7.85
C LEU A 49 -10.81 -8.20 -8.65
N MET A 50 -11.22 -7.17 -9.40
CA MET A 50 -12.40 -7.27 -10.27
C MET A 50 -12.21 -8.36 -11.33
N LEU A 51 -11.02 -8.47 -11.92
CA LEU A 51 -10.68 -9.55 -12.85
C LEU A 51 -10.76 -10.92 -12.16
N ALA A 52 -10.15 -11.06 -10.97
CA ALA A 52 -10.18 -12.31 -10.21
C ALA A 52 -11.62 -12.73 -9.82
N VAL A 53 -12.49 -11.76 -9.50
CA VAL A 53 -13.92 -12.02 -9.25
C VAL A 53 -14.64 -12.44 -10.54
N GLY A 54 -14.38 -11.75 -11.66
CA GLY A 54 -14.96 -12.09 -12.96
C GLY A 54 -14.57 -13.49 -13.46
N GLU A 55 -13.36 -13.93 -13.10
CA GLU A 55 -12.84 -15.27 -13.39
C GLU A 55 -13.25 -16.34 -12.35
N ASN A 56 -14.09 -16.00 -11.37
CA ASN A 56 -14.52 -16.85 -10.26
C ASN A 56 -13.36 -17.40 -9.39
N LYS A 57 -12.20 -16.72 -9.38
CA LYS A 57 -11.06 -17.06 -8.51
C LYS A 57 -11.25 -16.57 -7.07
N ILE A 58 -12.00 -15.48 -6.90
CA ILE A 58 -12.35 -14.88 -5.61
C ILE A 58 -13.85 -14.56 -5.60
N ASN A 59 -14.52 -14.83 -4.48
CA ASN A 59 -15.88 -14.39 -4.25
C ASN A 59 -15.90 -13.35 -3.12
N LEU A 60 -16.62 -12.26 -3.31
CA LEU A 60 -16.71 -11.16 -2.33
C LEU A 60 -17.34 -11.59 -1.00
N GLU A 61 -18.14 -12.67 -0.97
CA GLU A 61 -18.72 -13.23 0.25
C GLU A 61 -17.79 -14.15 1.02
N GLN A 62 -16.68 -14.59 0.41
CA GLN A 62 -15.66 -15.35 1.12
C GLN A 62 -15.05 -14.54 2.25
N THR A 63 -14.60 -15.26 3.26
CA THR A 63 -13.84 -14.69 4.36
C THR A 63 -12.34 -14.65 4.05
N LEU A 64 -11.63 -13.80 4.77
CA LEU A 64 -10.19 -13.70 4.59
C LEU A 64 -9.47 -15.02 4.90
N GLY A 65 -9.92 -15.75 5.93
CA GLY A 65 -9.34 -17.03 6.31
C GLY A 65 -9.55 -18.16 5.28
N GLU A 66 -10.53 -18.02 4.37
CA GLU A 66 -10.75 -18.98 3.27
C GLU A 66 -9.77 -18.76 2.13
N ILE A 67 -9.29 -17.54 1.91
CA ILE A 67 -8.39 -17.21 0.80
C ILE A 67 -6.94 -17.01 1.27
N ASP A 68 -6.70 -16.86 2.57
CA ASP A 68 -5.39 -16.58 3.14
C ASP A 68 -5.09 -17.46 4.34
N ALA A 69 -4.20 -18.43 4.16
CA ALA A 69 -3.79 -19.34 5.24
C ALA A 69 -3.17 -18.62 6.44
N ALA A 70 -2.47 -17.49 6.23
CA ALA A 70 -1.89 -16.71 7.32
C ALA A 70 -2.99 -16.01 8.17
N ALA A 71 -4.08 -15.60 7.54
CA ALA A 71 -5.21 -15.00 8.24
C ALA A 71 -6.03 -16.01 9.05
N LYS A 72 -5.99 -17.30 8.67
CA LYS A 72 -6.87 -18.35 9.20
C LYS A 72 -6.87 -18.44 10.74
N ASN A 73 -5.71 -18.23 11.35
CA ASN A 73 -5.54 -18.30 12.81
C ASN A 73 -5.50 -16.91 13.47
N SER A 74 -5.90 -15.87 12.76
CA SER A 74 -5.94 -14.50 13.28
C SER A 74 -7.37 -14.05 13.59
N ASN A 75 -7.51 -12.93 14.30
CA ASN A 75 -8.80 -12.28 14.52
C ASN A 75 -9.46 -11.76 13.23
N LYS A 76 -8.76 -11.84 12.10
CA LYS A 76 -9.22 -11.38 10.79
C LYS A 76 -9.81 -12.51 9.93
N SER A 77 -9.73 -13.76 10.39
CA SER A 77 -10.17 -14.94 9.64
C SER A 77 -11.59 -14.78 9.08
N ASN A 78 -12.52 -14.26 9.88
CA ASN A 78 -13.94 -14.15 9.54
C ASN A 78 -14.34 -12.82 8.87
N LEU A 79 -13.37 -11.98 8.48
CA LEU A 79 -13.66 -10.73 7.78
C LEU A 79 -14.00 -11.05 6.32
N LYS A 80 -15.14 -10.56 5.84
CA LYS A 80 -15.55 -10.73 4.44
C LYS A 80 -14.73 -9.83 3.53
N ILE A 81 -14.39 -10.33 2.35
CA ILE A 81 -13.62 -9.59 1.34
C ILE A 81 -14.32 -8.27 1.00
N ARG A 82 -15.66 -8.30 0.81
CA ARG A 82 -16.42 -7.07 0.52
C ARG A 82 -16.33 -6.02 1.64
N GLU A 83 -16.33 -6.44 2.92
CA GLU A 83 -16.22 -5.53 4.06
C GLU A 83 -14.84 -4.86 4.10
N ILE A 84 -13.78 -5.63 3.80
CA ILE A 84 -12.41 -5.13 3.75
C ILE A 84 -12.26 -4.10 2.62
N LEU A 85 -12.76 -4.41 1.42
CA LEU A 85 -12.70 -3.51 0.26
C LEU A 85 -13.50 -2.23 0.47
N ALA A 86 -14.62 -2.32 1.19
CA ALA A 86 -15.47 -1.17 1.53
C ALA A 86 -14.98 -0.39 2.76
N HIS A 87 -13.84 -0.75 3.36
CA HIS A 87 -13.32 -0.15 4.60
C HIS A 87 -14.31 -0.27 5.79
N GLN A 88 -15.07 -1.38 5.86
CA GLN A 88 -16.09 -1.62 6.89
C GLN A 88 -15.77 -2.82 7.79
N ALA A 89 -14.58 -3.39 7.65
CA ALA A 89 -14.17 -4.61 8.36
C ALA A 89 -13.64 -4.36 9.79
N GLY A 90 -13.53 -3.11 10.23
CA GLY A 90 -12.93 -2.77 11.53
C GLY A 90 -11.41 -2.90 11.56
N LEU A 91 -10.74 -2.89 10.41
CA LEU A 91 -9.28 -2.86 10.35
C LEU A 91 -8.76 -1.51 10.84
N LYS A 92 -7.58 -1.52 11.51
CA LYS A 92 -6.88 -0.27 11.81
C LYS A 92 -6.68 0.56 10.54
N PRO A 93 -6.77 1.89 10.61
CA PRO A 93 -6.50 2.77 9.47
C PRO A 93 -5.11 2.55 8.90
N TRP A 94 -4.12 2.44 9.78
CA TRP A 94 -2.73 2.44 9.41
C TRP A 94 -1.82 1.85 10.51
N ILE A 95 -0.67 1.30 10.12
CA ILE A 95 0.43 0.87 11.00
C ILE A 95 1.72 1.49 10.49
N GLY A 96 2.46 2.16 11.36
CA GLY A 96 3.75 2.78 11.03
C GLY A 96 4.88 1.76 11.04
N PHE A 97 4.89 0.81 10.12
CA PHE A 97 5.89 -0.26 10.06
C PHE A 97 7.35 0.23 10.08
N TYR A 98 7.60 1.45 9.60
CA TYR A 98 8.93 2.03 9.60
C TYR A 98 9.36 2.57 10.99
N ASN A 99 8.44 2.77 11.92
CA ASN A 99 8.76 3.39 13.23
C ASN A 99 9.78 2.57 14.03
N GLU A 100 9.78 1.26 13.87
CA GLU A 100 10.73 0.36 14.53
C GLU A 100 12.04 0.19 13.78
N THR A 101 12.08 0.64 12.52
CA THR A 101 13.25 0.46 11.63
C THR A 101 14.06 1.74 11.45
N VAL A 102 13.51 2.90 11.87
CA VAL A 102 14.18 4.20 11.78
C VAL A 102 14.00 5.01 13.05
N ASN A 103 14.96 5.84 13.37
CA ASN A 103 14.79 6.84 14.40
C ASN A 103 13.94 7.99 13.84
N VAL A 104 12.65 8.04 14.20
CA VAL A 104 11.69 9.03 13.68
C VAL A 104 12.05 10.48 14.00
N LYS A 105 12.85 10.74 15.05
CA LYS A 105 13.25 12.11 15.44
C LYS A 105 14.27 12.72 14.49
N ASN A 106 15.16 11.92 13.93
CA ASN A 106 16.24 12.38 13.05
C ASN A 106 16.34 11.65 11.72
N ALA A 107 15.33 10.80 11.39
CA ALA A 107 15.24 9.98 10.18
C ALA A 107 16.46 9.05 9.96
N ARG A 108 17.17 8.68 11.03
CA ARG A 108 18.34 7.80 10.93
C ARG A 108 17.89 6.35 10.84
N LEU A 109 18.35 5.64 9.82
CA LEU A 109 18.11 4.20 9.64
C LEU A 109 18.82 3.40 10.73
N TYR A 110 18.16 2.39 11.29
CA TYR A 110 18.80 1.42 12.18
C TYR A 110 19.57 0.38 11.37
N LEU A 111 20.83 0.15 11.73
CA LEU A 111 21.73 -0.74 11.00
C LEU A 111 21.34 -2.22 11.14
N ASP A 112 20.57 -2.57 12.15
CA ASP A 112 20.00 -3.92 12.29
C ASP A 112 19.04 -4.25 11.15
N TYR A 113 18.35 -3.24 10.63
CA TYR A 113 17.39 -3.39 9.53
C TYR A 113 17.98 -3.06 8.17
N TYR A 114 18.90 -2.07 8.08
CA TYR A 114 19.34 -1.52 6.81
C TYR A 114 20.86 -1.59 6.62
N ALA A 115 21.27 -1.77 5.36
CA ALA A 115 22.66 -1.65 4.94
C ALA A 115 22.79 -0.75 3.70
N ARG A 116 23.98 -0.16 3.52
CA ARG A 116 24.31 0.64 2.32
C ARG A 116 24.75 -0.22 1.13
N LYS A 117 25.06 -1.48 1.39
CA LYS A 117 25.40 -2.49 0.36
C LYS A 117 24.60 -3.74 0.66
N GLN A 118 24.28 -4.47 -0.38
CA GLN A 118 23.63 -5.78 -0.26
C GLN A 118 24.54 -6.76 0.50
N ASP A 119 23.97 -7.52 1.40
CA ASP A 119 24.63 -8.61 2.14
C ASP A 119 23.69 -9.84 2.23
N ALA A 120 24.08 -10.88 2.98
CA ALA A 120 23.29 -12.11 3.09
C ALA A 120 21.92 -11.90 3.75
N GLU A 121 21.80 -10.94 4.69
CA GLU A 121 20.59 -10.69 5.46
C GLU A 121 19.72 -9.59 4.86
N ARG A 122 20.34 -8.66 4.09
CA ARG A 122 19.69 -7.45 3.53
C ARG A 122 19.83 -7.45 2.01
N GLN A 123 18.90 -8.16 1.35
CA GLN A 123 18.89 -8.33 -0.10
C GLN A 123 17.81 -7.50 -0.79
N ILE A 124 16.80 -7.04 -0.03
CA ILE A 124 15.68 -6.29 -0.57
C ILE A 124 16.12 -4.83 -0.78
N LYS A 125 16.19 -4.42 -2.05
CA LYS A 125 16.54 -3.04 -2.42
C LYS A 125 15.39 -2.10 -2.12
N VAL A 126 15.64 -1.08 -1.31
CA VAL A 126 14.69 0.00 -1.02
C VAL A 126 14.92 1.18 -1.94
N THR A 127 16.19 1.55 -2.14
CA THR A 127 16.64 2.59 -3.08
C THR A 127 18.09 2.32 -3.47
N ASP A 128 18.70 3.15 -4.31
CA ASP A 128 19.99 2.85 -4.94
C ASP A 128 21.12 2.42 -4.00
N ASN A 129 21.14 2.88 -2.78
CA ASN A 129 22.19 2.55 -1.81
C ASN A 129 21.60 2.18 -0.45
N ILE A 130 20.40 1.58 -0.42
CA ILE A 130 19.75 1.13 0.81
C ILE A 130 19.09 -0.21 0.55
N PHE A 131 19.47 -1.18 1.36
CA PHE A 131 18.92 -2.53 1.39
C PHE A 131 18.33 -2.80 2.77
N VAL A 132 17.21 -3.51 2.84
CA VAL A 132 16.54 -3.87 4.07
C VAL A 132 16.57 -5.39 4.27
N ILE A 133 16.41 -5.81 5.54
CA ILE A 133 16.40 -7.23 5.92
C ILE A 133 15.37 -8.03 5.13
N ASN A 134 15.72 -9.28 4.84
CA ASN A 134 14.88 -10.18 4.03
C ASN A 134 13.54 -10.50 4.69
N THR A 135 13.46 -10.47 6.02
CA THR A 135 12.27 -10.78 6.82
C THR A 135 11.29 -9.63 6.97
N ILE A 136 11.59 -8.43 6.42
CA ILE A 136 10.74 -7.23 6.63
C ILE A 136 9.29 -7.44 6.16
N LYS A 137 9.09 -8.18 5.06
CA LYS A 137 7.74 -8.49 4.57
C LYS A 137 6.96 -9.33 5.58
N ASP A 138 7.59 -10.36 6.13
CA ASP A 138 6.95 -11.26 7.10
C ASP A 138 6.55 -10.49 8.35
N THR A 139 7.43 -9.63 8.87
CA THR A 139 7.14 -8.74 10.00
C THR A 139 5.93 -7.83 9.73
N ILE A 140 5.88 -7.19 8.55
CA ILE A 140 4.76 -6.34 8.16
C ILE A 140 3.43 -7.11 8.18
N TYR A 141 3.38 -8.30 7.58
CA TYR A 141 2.14 -9.09 7.54
C TYR A 141 1.79 -9.65 8.91
N GLU A 142 2.76 -10.06 9.71
CA GLU A 142 2.55 -10.50 11.09
C GLU A 142 1.91 -9.38 11.94
N ASP A 143 2.40 -8.16 11.84
CA ASP A 143 1.84 -6.98 12.51
C ASP A 143 0.40 -6.70 12.05
N ILE A 144 0.13 -6.83 10.75
CA ILE A 144 -1.22 -6.68 10.22
C ILE A 144 -2.14 -7.74 10.87
N TYR A 145 -1.76 -9.03 10.85
CA TYR A 145 -2.61 -10.10 11.37
C TYR A 145 -2.77 -10.06 12.90
N LYS A 146 -1.78 -9.61 13.65
CA LYS A 146 -1.84 -9.43 15.11
C LYS A 146 -2.57 -8.16 15.54
N SER A 147 -2.73 -7.18 14.66
CA SER A 147 -3.34 -5.90 15.02
C SER A 147 -4.78 -6.10 15.52
N PRO A 148 -5.24 -5.35 16.56
CA PRO A 148 -6.60 -5.45 17.03
C PRO A 148 -7.61 -4.97 15.96
N LEU A 149 -8.81 -5.53 16.00
CA LEU A 149 -9.95 -5.04 15.25
C LEU A 149 -10.69 -3.97 16.06
N GLY A 150 -11.14 -2.92 15.37
CA GLY A 150 -12.10 -1.98 15.88
C GLY A 150 -13.55 -2.42 15.61
N ARG A 151 -14.48 -1.49 15.81
CA ARG A 151 -15.88 -1.70 15.47
C ARG A 151 -16.05 -1.82 13.95
N LYS A 152 -16.93 -2.71 13.51
CA LYS A 152 -17.37 -2.76 12.10
C LYS A 152 -18.16 -1.51 11.75
N SER A 153 -17.50 -0.54 11.17
CA SER A 153 -18.05 0.72 10.65
C SER A 153 -17.11 1.23 9.56
N TYR A 154 -17.55 2.19 8.77
CA TYR A 154 -16.66 2.80 7.79
C TYR A 154 -15.49 3.48 8.50
N GLU A 155 -14.30 2.96 8.27
CA GLU A 155 -13.03 3.54 8.67
C GLU A 155 -11.98 3.18 7.63
N TYR A 156 -11.50 4.20 6.91
CA TYR A 156 -10.54 4.01 5.84
C TYR A 156 -9.27 3.31 6.35
N SER A 157 -8.88 2.21 5.71
CA SER A 157 -7.75 1.38 6.12
C SER A 157 -6.86 1.02 4.93
N ASP A 158 -5.55 1.16 5.10
CA ASP A 158 -4.56 0.67 4.13
C ASP A 158 -4.33 -0.84 4.25
N LEU A 159 -4.59 -1.42 5.44
CA LEU A 159 -4.14 -2.78 5.76
C LEU A 159 -4.78 -3.85 4.88
N GLY A 160 -6.05 -3.70 4.53
CA GLY A 160 -6.73 -4.63 3.64
C GLY A 160 -6.09 -4.68 2.25
N TYR A 161 -5.64 -3.55 1.74
CA TYR A 161 -5.00 -3.46 0.43
C TYR A 161 -3.57 -4.02 0.43
N TYR A 162 -2.84 -3.98 1.55
CA TYR A 162 -1.58 -4.74 1.71
C TYR A 162 -1.84 -6.25 1.58
N ILE A 163 -2.89 -6.76 2.25
CA ILE A 163 -3.24 -8.18 2.18
C ILE A 163 -3.61 -8.59 0.74
N PHE A 164 -4.47 -7.81 0.07
CA PHE A 164 -4.88 -8.10 -1.30
C PHE A 164 -3.70 -8.05 -2.28
N LYS A 165 -2.79 -7.09 -2.11
CA LYS A 165 -1.57 -7.03 -2.93
C LYS A 165 -0.78 -8.34 -2.85
N GLN A 166 -0.58 -8.90 -1.65
CA GLN A 166 0.10 -10.16 -1.45
C GLN A 166 -0.61 -11.35 -2.12
N LYS A 167 -1.95 -11.31 -2.20
CA LYS A 167 -2.73 -12.41 -2.79
C LYS A 167 -2.83 -12.34 -4.31
N LEU A 168 -2.61 -11.19 -4.88
CA LEU A 168 -2.62 -10.97 -6.32
C LEU A 168 -1.25 -11.23 -6.98
N GLU A 169 -0.16 -11.26 -6.20
CA GLU A 169 1.20 -11.64 -6.61
C GLU A 169 1.39 -13.16 -6.59
#